data_7d9b3a82fd93c329604289ddc034e58a
#
_entry.id   7d9b3a82fd93c329604289ddc034e58a
#
_cell.length_a   1.000
_cell.length_b   1.000
_cell.length_c   1.000
_cell.angle_alpha   90.00
_cell.angle_beta   90.00
_cell.angle_gamma   90.00
#
_symmetry.space_group_name_H-M   'P 1'
#
loop_
_entity.id
_entity.type
_entity.pdbx_description
1 polymer ?
#
loop_
_entity_poly.entity_id
_entity_poly.type
_entity_poly.pdbx_seq_one_letter_code
_entity_poly.pdbx_strand_id
1 'polypeptide(L)'
;MKRLGKYPRHNRRFARTVPLVALAALPALLIACSPRGNSFAYTGRMDVDPIILSAQANGVIDVLTVKEGDAVRKGELLGQINTDRLQAQRRQQEAQLAELDVRRSAAEAQIRQAEAQLKFTRDTLAKTEKLLSEGGATRQRRDELATQATVGEQNLAALQSNIKLISAQEDAVKAGIDLTDIAVRDARIVSPIDGIVLDKFHYQGELAATGTPLLELANLEDLTVEIYVPLAALGSIKIGESASVSVDGVARRFSGRVTWISSEAEFTPKTILTQETQTTLVYGVKIRVPNPDGILKIGMPAEVRL
;
A
#
# COMPACT_ATOMS: atom_id res chain seq x y z
N MET A 1 -31.08 88.55 43.41
CA MET A 1 -32.28 89.29 43.01
C MET A 1 -33.32 88.28 42.56
N LYS A 2 -34.41 88.17 43.37
CA LYS A 2 -35.82 88.28 43.03
C LYS A 2 -36.30 87.29 41.92
N ARG A 3 -37.34 86.50 42.00
CA ARG A 3 -38.52 86.32 42.88
C ARG A 3 -39.20 85.02 42.36
N LEU A 4 -39.61 84.07 43.14
CA LEU A 4 -40.94 83.79 43.72
C LEU A 4 -42.13 83.81 42.75
N GLY A 5 -42.92 82.68 42.78
CA GLY A 5 -44.32 82.61 42.38
C GLY A 5 -44.76 81.17 42.11
N LYS A 6 -45.25 80.52 43.01
CA LYS A 6 -46.58 80.29 43.65
C LYS A 6 -47.43 79.27 42.87
N TYR A 7 -47.76 78.19 43.59
CA TYR A 7 -48.87 77.19 43.40
C TYR A 7 -50.24 77.80 43.15
N PRO A 8 -51.21 77.05 42.67
CA PRO A 8 -52.00 76.31 43.59
C PRO A 8 -52.49 74.92 43.15
N ARG A 9 -52.92 74.17 44.19
CA ARG A 9 -53.61 72.88 44.23
C ARG A 9 -55.01 72.93 43.57
N HIS A 10 -55.41 71.84 42.90
CA HIS A 10 -56.82 71.40 43.03
C HIS A 10 -56.92 69.82 42.94
N ASN A 11 -57.60 69.36 43.93
CA ASN A 11 -57.96 67.99 44.26
C ASN A 11 -59.26 67.66 43.51
N ARG A 12 -59.41 66.46 42.89
CA ARG A 12 -60.72 65.73 42.80
C ARG A 12 -60.49 64.28 42.53
N ARG A 13 -60.93 63.50 43.45
CA ARG A 13 -61.18 62.07 43.48
C ARG A 13 -62.18 61.68 42.39
N PHE A 14 -61.90 60.58 41.63
CA PHE A 14 -62.92 59.62 41.18
C PHE A 14 -62.34 58.25 41.11
N ALA A 15 -62.92 57.37 41.90
CA ALA A 15 -62.71 55.91 41.85
C ALA A 15 -63.42 55.32 40.62
N ARG A 16 -62.89 54.29 40.01
CA ARG A 16 -63.63 53.08 39.64
C ARG A 16 -62.81 52.12 38.71
N THR A 17 -62.85 50.87 39.17
CA THR A 17 -62.85 49.61 38.44
C THR A 17 -61.61 49.23 37.58
N VAL A 18 -60.84 48.33 38.17
CA VAL A 18 -59.89 47.40 37.54
C VAL A 18 -60.70 46.32 36.83
N PRO A 19 -60.40 45.94 35.56
CA PRO A 19 -60.69 44.64 35.06
C PRO A 19 -59.39 43.77 35.10
N LEU A 20 -59.57 42.66 35.71
CA LEU A 20 -58.64 41.54 35.94
C LEU A 20 -58.41 40.72 34.67
N VAL A 21 -57.62 41.18 33.72
CA VAL A 21 -57.22 40.44 32.48
C VAL A 21 -55.80 40.85 32.03
N ALA A 22 -54.76 40.68 32.82
CA ALA A 22 -53.40 40.90 32.41
C ALA A 22 -52.38 40.06 33.20
N LEU A 23 -52.71 38.79 33.46
CA LEU A 23 -51.78 37.89 34.18
C LEU A 23 -51.61 36.54 33.49
N ALA A 24 -51.54 36.50 32.14
CA ALA A 24 -51.37 35.25 31.40
C ALA A 24 -50.34 35.34 30.23
N ALA A 25 -49.48 36.38 30.21
CA ALA A 25 -48.55 36.54 29.07
C ALA A 25 -47.06 36.63 29.48
N LEU A 26 -46.66 35.99 30.59
CA LEU A 26 -45.24 36.11 31.05
C LEU A 26 -44.49 34.76 31.26
N PRO A 27 -44.83 33.61 30.63
CA PRO A 27 -43.86 32.54 30.61
C PRO A 27 -43.31 32.16 29.20
N ALA A 28 -43.48 32.98 28.15
CA ALA A 28 -43.04 32.57 26.82
C ALA A 28 -41.68 33.18 26.40
N LEU A 29 -40.93 33.83 27.29
CA LEU A 29 -39.62 34.50 26.91
C LEU A 29 -38.38 33.86 27.55
N LEU A 30 -38.48 32.61 28.05
CA LEU A 30 -37.37 31.92 28.71
C LEU A 30 -36.86 30.66 27.96
N ILE A 31 -37.22 30.47 26.66
CA ILE A 31 -36.73 29.33 25.88
C ILE A 31 -36.01 29.86 24.64
N ALA A 32 -34.88 30.55 24.81
CA ALA A 32 -33.98 30.89 23.74
C ALA A 32 -32.54 31.14 24.24
N CYS A 33 -32.10 30.39 25.25
CA CYS A 33 -30.66 30.19 25.50
C CYS A 33 -30.36 28.72 25.23
N SER A 34 -30.35 28.32 23.96
CA SER A 34 -29.55 27.17 23.56
C SER A 34 -28.09 27.53 23.86
N PRO A 35 -27.37 26.75 24.66
CA PRO A 35 -25.93 26.96 24.76
C PRO A 35 -25.36 26.74 23.34
N ARG A 36 -24.98 27.81 22.69
CA ARG A 36 -24.04 27.73 21.56
C ARG A 36 -22.82 27.06 22.15
N GLY A 37 -22.67 25.77 21.88
CA GLY A 37 -21.44 25.07 22.15
C GLY A 37 -20.32 25.95 21.59
N ASN A 38 -19.33 26.26 22.40
CA ASN A 38 -18.11 26.95 21.97
C ASN A 38 -17.43 26.06 20.94
N SER A 39 -17.83 26.17 19.68
CA SER A 39 -17.10 25.54 18.58
C SER A 39 -15.87 26.40 18.35
N PHE A 40 -14.75 25.97 18.91
CA PHE A 40 -13.48 26.59 18.63
C PHE A 40 -13.15 26.35 17.14
N ALA A 41 -12.78 27.41 16.46
CA ALA A 41 -12.30 27.35 15.10
C ALA A 41 -10.76 27.23 15.13
N TYR A 42 -10.24 26.21 14.51
CA TYR A 42 -8.80 25.95 14.38
C TYR A 42 -8.40 26.12 12.94
N THR A 43 -7.24 26.73 12.70
CA THR A 43 -6.69 26.89 11.36
C THR A 43 -5.64 25.82 11.10
N GLY A 44 -5.73 25.17 9.94
CA GLY A 44 -4.76 24.21 9.44
C GLY A 44 -4.55 24.39 7.94
N ARG A 45 -3.80 23.49 7.36
CA ARG A 45 -3.56 23.43 5.92
C ARG A 45 -3.94 22.04 5.39
N MET A 46 -4.56 22.01 4.22
CA MET A 46 -4.81 20.76 3.51
C MET A 46 -3.50 20.13 3.10
N ASP A 47 -3.38 18.83 3.37
CA ASP A 47 -2.19 18.04 3.05
C ASP A 47 -2.62 16.65 2.59
N VAL A 48 -1.66 15.85 2.14
CA VAL A 48 -1.84 14.46 1.73
C VAL A 48 -0.64 13.65 2.21
N ASP A 49 -0.82 12.36 2.46
CA ASP A 49 0.30 11.47 2.72
C ASP A 49 0.81 10.94 1.36
N PRO A 50 1.95 11.46 0.83
CA PRO A 50 2.45 11.04 -0.46
C PRO A 50 3.14 9.67 -0.38
N ILE A 51 3.15 8.96 -1.51
CA ILE A 51 3.92 7.73 -1.69
C ILE A 51 5.08 8.04 -2.62
N ILE A 52 6.29 7.83 -2.13
CA ILE A 52 7.51 7.94 -2.94
C ILE A 52 7.71 6.61 -3.67
N LEU A 53 7.54 6.63 -4.98
CA LEU A 53 7.82 5.50 -5.85
C LEU A 53 9.31 5.48 -6.20
N SER A 54 10.02 4.52 -5.63
CA SER A 54 11.47 4.36 -5.82
C SER A 54 11.77 3.24 -6.80
N ALA A 55 12.92 3.33 -7.48
CA ALA A 55 13.46 2.29 -8.35
C ALA A 55 13.69 1.00 -7.58
N GLN A 56 13.24 -0.13 -8.12
CA GLN A 56 13.47 -1.46 -7.56
C GLN A 56 14.61 -2.22 -8.26
N ALA A 57 15.09 -1.69 -9.41
CA ALA A 57 16.20 -2.23 -10.19
C ALA A 57 17.24 -1.16 -10.50
N ASN A 58 18.45 -1.62 -10.85
CA ASN A 58 19.55 -0.73 -11.27
C ASN A 58 19.60 -0.66 -12.80
N GLY A 59 19.69 0.53 -13.36
CA GLY A 59 19.88 0.74 -14.80
C GLY A 59 19.48 2.13 -15.25
N VAL A 60 19.62 2.38 -16.54
CA VAL A 60 19.17 3.62 -17.17
C VAL A 60 17.65 3.57 -17.32
N ILE A 61 16.97 4.67 -17.08
CA ILE A 61 15.54 4.80 -17.31
C ILE A 61 15.29 4.91 -18.81
N ASP A 62 14.80 3.83 -19.43
CA ASP A 62 14.51 3.81 -20.86
C ASP A 62 13.29 4.64 -21.22
N VAL A 63 12.26 4.54 -20.39
CA VAL A 63 10.98 5.23 -20.59
C VAL A 63 10.43 5.68 -19.25
N LEU A 64 9.95 6.91 -19.19
CA LEU A 64 9.16 7.45 -18.06
C LEU A 64 8.16 8.44 -18.64
N THR A 65 6.95 7.94 -18.96
CA THR A 65 5.95 8.62 -19.79
C THR A 65 5.16 9.70 -19.06
N VAL A 66 5.08 9.60 -17.73
CA VAL A 66 4.23 10.48 -16.91
C VAL A 66 4.90 11.82 -16.63
N LYS A 67 4.04 12.84 -16.42
CA LYS A 67 4.39 14.19 -16.03
C LYS A 67 3.72 14.54 -14.71
N GLU A 68 4.22 15.57 -14.05
CA GLU A 68 3.58 16.17 -12.89
C GLU A 68 2.15 16.60 -13.24
N GLY A 69 1.21 16.26 -12.37
CA GLY A 69 -0.22 16.49 -12.56
C GLY A 69 -0.98 15.40 -13.31
N ASP A 70 -0.29 14.42 -13.91
CA ASP A 70 -0.97 13.32 -14.60
C ASP A 70 -1.69 12.41 -13.61
N ALA A 71 -2.92 12.00 -13.97
CA ALA A 71 -3.66 10.98 -13.22
C ALA A 71 -3.13 9.59 -13.56
N VAL A 72 -2.95 8.76 -12.54
CA VAL A 72 -2.44 7.39 -12.66
C VAL A 72 -3.36 6.41 -11.95
N ARG A 73 -3.43 5.16 -12.46
CA ARG A 73 -4.20 4.08 -11.86
C ARG A 73 -3.29 3.05 -11.23
N LYS A 74 -3.77 2.41 -10.17
CA LYS A 74 -3.07 1.30 -9.54
C LYS A 74 -2.74 0.20 -10.57
N GLY A 75 -1.46 -0.20 -10.64
CA GLY A 75 -0.96 -1.19 -11.59
C GLY A 75 -0.64 -0.64 -12.97
N GLU A 76 -0.85 0.65 -13.24
CA GLU A 76 -0.48 1.31 -14.49
C GLU A 76 1.02 1.38 -14.65
N LEU A 77 1.51 1.09 -15.86
CA LEU A 77 2.92 1.18 -16.21
C LEU A 77 3.29 2.64 -16.47
N LEU A 78 4.09 3.23 -15.59
CA LEU A 78 4.53 4.62 -15.67
C LEU A 78 5.86 4.78 -16.41
N GLY A 79 6.68 3.73 -16.38
CA GLY A 79 7.99 3.72 -17.00
C GLY A 79 8.70 2.39 -16.92
N GLN A 80 9.93 2.33 -17.43
CA GLN A 80 10.76 1.13 -17.45
C GLN A 80 12.23 1.47 -17.38
N ILE A 81 12.94 0.75 -16.53
CA ILE A 81 14.41 0.74 -16.48
C ILE A 81 14.90 -0.28 -17.51
N ASN A 82 16.05 -0.03 -18.14
CA ASN A 82 16.63 -0.89 -19.15
C ASN A 82 16.82 -2.34 -18.66
N THR A 83 16.29 -3.27 -19.44
CA THR A 83 16.31 -4.71 -19.11
C THR A 83 17.15 -5.54 -20.09
N ASP A 84 17.86 -4.95 -21.04
CA ASP A 84 18.56 -5.68 -22.10
C ASP A 84 19.54 -6.72 -21.54
N ARG A 85 20.29 -6.33 -20.52
CA ARG A 85 21.23 -7.21 -19.82
C ARG A 85 20.54 -8.37 -19.12
N LEU A 86 19.42 -8.10 -18.44
CA LEU A 86 18.61 -9.13 -17.77
C LEU A 86 17.98 -10.10 -18.77
N GLN A 87 17.48 -9.57 -19.89
CA GLN A 87 16.94 -10.40 -20.97
C GLN A 87 18.01 -11.25 -21.64
N ALA A 88 19.23 -10.74 -21.82
CA ALA A 88 20.35 -11.53 -22.32
C ALA A 88 20.73 -12.65 -21.34
N GLN A 89 20.78 -12.36 -20.04
CA GLN A 89 21.02 -13.36 -18.99
C GLN A 89 19.95 -14.44 -18.99
N ARG A 90 18.67 -14.04 -19.10
CA ARG A 90 17.53 -14.99 -19.20
C ARG A 90 17.67 -15.94 -20.38
N ARG A 91 17.99 -15.40 -21.58
CA ARG A 91 18.23 -16.25 -22.78
C ARG A 91 19.38 -17.21 -22.58
N GLN A 92 20.45 -16.82 -21.90
CA GLN A 92 21.56 -17.71 -21.56
C GLN A 92 21.11 -18.86 -20.65
N GLN A 93 20.32 -18.58 -19.63
CA GLN A 93 19.78 -19.60 -18.71
C GLN A 93 18.79 -20.53 -19.43
N GLU A 94 17.94 -20.01 -20.32
CA GLU A 94 17.03 -20.81 -21.15
C GLU A 94 17.80 -21.79 -22.08
N ALA A 95 18.92 -21.33 -22.68
CA ALA A 95 19.78 -22.17 -23.47
C ALA A 95 20.43 -23.30 -22.62
N GLN A 96 20.84 -22.96 -21.40
CA GLN A 96 21.38 -23.96 -20.46
C GLN A 96 20.30 -25.00 -20.05
N LEU A 97 19.06 -24.56 -19.82
CA LEU A 97 17.94 -25.46 -19.54
C LEU A 97 17.68 -26.39 -20.72
N ALA A 98 17.69 -25.89 -21.96
CA ALA A 98 17.52 -26.68 -23.16
C ALA A 98 18.65 -27.71 -23.32
N GLU A 99 19.89 -27.39 -22.97
CA GLU A 99 21.01 -28.36 -22.96
C GLU A 99 20.75 -29.48 -21.97
N LEU A 100 20.26 -29.19 -20.76
CA LEU A 100 19.93 -30.20 -19.76
C LEU A 100 18.77 -31.10 -20.20
N ASP A 101 17.76 -30.56 -20.89
CA ASP A 101 16.65 -31.34 -21.45
C ASP A 101 17.14 -32.40 -22.49
N VAL A 102 18.10 -31.97 -23.35
CA VAL A 102 18.75 -32.90 -24.28
C VAL A 102 19.53 -34.00 -23.54
N ARG A 103 20.29 -33.63 -22.49
CA ARG A 103 21.02 -34.58 -21.65
C ARG A 103 20.08 -35.54 -20.95
N ARG A 104 18.93 -35.08 -20.44
CA ARG A 104 17.91 -35.88 -19.84
C ARG A 104 17.33 -36.89 -20.83
N SER A 105 16.98 -36.43 -22.02
CA SER A 105 16.46 -37.30 -23.09
C SER A 105 17.43 -38.43 -23.48
N ALA A 106 18.74 -38.12 -23.54
CA ALA A 106 19.79 -39.12 -23.78
C ALA A 106 19.91 -40.13 -22.63
N ALA A 107 19.86 -39.65 -21.36
CA ALA A 107 19.90 -40.51 -20.18
C ALA A 107 18.66 -41.42 -20.08
N GLU A 108 17.47 -40.92 -20.43
CA GLU A 108 16.24 -41.72 -20.51
C GLU A 108 16.35 -42.82 -21.59
N ALA A 109 16.99 -42.52 -22.73
CA ALA A 109 17.23 -43.55 -23.75
C ALA A 109 18.17 -44.68 -23.24
N GLN A 110 19.21 -44.29 -22.46
CA GLN A 110 20.10 -45.27 -21.82
C GLN A 110 19.36 -46.12 -20.78
N ILE A 111 18.47 -45.53 -20.00
CA ILE A 111 17.61 -46.28 -19.06
C ILE A 111 16.74 -47.30 -19.80
N ARG A 112 16.02 -46.89 -20.86
CA ARG A 112 15.21 -47.79 -21.66
C ARG A 112 16.02 -48.94 -22.23
N GLN A 113 17.25 -48.70 -22.69
CA GLN A 113 18.16 -49.74 -23.15
C GLN A 113 18.55 -50.70 -22.04
N ALA A 114 18.91 -50.20 -20.85
CA ALA A 114 19.29 -51.03 -19.70
C ALA A 114 18.10 -51.84 -19.18
N GLU A 115 16.89 -51.28 -19.14
CA GLU A 115 15.65 -51.95 -18.78
C GLU A 115 15.35 -53.13 -19.74
N ALA A 116 15.47 -52.93 -21.05
CA ALA A 116 15.28 -53.98 -22.05
C ALA A 116 16.29 -55.10 -21.89
N GLN A 117 17.57 -54.79 -21.66
CA GLN A 117 18.63 -55.76 -21.44
C GLN A 117 18.41 -56.53 -20.13
N LEU A 118 18.06 -55.88 -19.05
CA LEU A 118 17.75 -56.50 -17.77
C LEU A 118 16.55 -57.40 -17.87
N LYS A 119 15.50 -56.98 -18.56
CA LYS A 119 14.30 -57.81 -18.81
C LYS A 119 14.67 -59.07 -19.57
N PHE A 120 15.45 -58.96 -20.67
CA PHE A 120 15.92 -60.11 -21.42
C PHE A 120 16.71 -61.13 -20.55
N THR A 121 17.62 -60.62 -19.70
CA THR A 121 18.42 -61.42 -18.77
C THR A 121 17.55 -62.15 -17.75
N ARG A 122 16.57 -61.45 -17.14
CA ARG A 122 15.62 -62.03 -16.17
C ARG A 122 14.73 -63.07 -16.80
N ASP A 123 14.19 -62.82 -18.01
CA ASP A 123 13.36 -63.78 -18.75
C ASP A 123 14.18 -65.06 -19.09
N THR A 124 15.48 -64.88 -19.44
CA THR A 124 16.38 -65.96 -19.71
C THR A 124 16.72 -66.79 -18.45
N LEU A 125 16.96 -66.09 -17.33
CA LEU A 125 17.18 -66.72 -16.01
C LEU A 125 15.97 -67.56 -15.60
N ALA A 126 14.75 -67.02 -15.68
CA ALA A 126 13.54 -67.73 -15.32
C ALA A 126 13.34 -69.00 -16.17
N LYS A 127 13.60 -68.94 -17.48
CA LYS A 127 13.59 -70.17 -18.38
C LYS A 127 14.65 -71.15 -17.97
N THR A 128 15.87 -70.72 -17.63
CA THR A 128 16.97 -71.59 -17.23
C THR A 128 16.71 -72.22 -15.87
N GLU A 129 16.08 -71.58 -14.94
CA GLU A 129 15.66 -72.14 -13.63
C GLU A 129 14.63 -73.25 -13.81
N LYS A 130 13.67 -73.08 -14.73
CA LYS A 130 12.71 -74.12 -15.08
C LYS A 130 13.41 -75.29 -15.67
N LEU A 131 14.31 -75.12 -16.65
CA LEU A 131 15.07 -76.17 -17.27
C LEU A 131 15.99 -76.89 -16.26
N LEU A 132 16.57 -76.20 -15.28
CA LEU A 132 17.40 -76.77 -14.23
C LEU A 132 16.55 -77.76 -13.38
N SER A 133 15.31 -77.43 -13.04
CA SER A 133 14.39 -78.26 -12.28
C SER A 133 14.00 -79.52 -13.04
N GLU A 134 14.03 -79.43 -14.38
CA GLU A 134 13.77 -80.55 -15.32
C GLU A 134 15.05 -81.33 -15.70
N GLY A 135 16.23 -80.95 -15.15
CA GLY A 135 17.51 -81.61 -15.44
C GLY A 135 18.19 -81.16 -16.76
N GLY A 136 17.62 -80.17 -17.47
CA GLY A 136 18.08 -79.68 -18.78
C GLY A 136 19.05 -78.52 -18.76
N ALA A 137 19.44 -77.98 -17.58
CA ALA A 137 20.41 -76.90 -17.42
C ALA A 137 21.40 -77.20 -16.31
N THR A 138 22.53 -76.43 -16.26
CA THR A 138 23.54 -76.52 -15.19
C THR A 138 23.34 -75.44 -14.12
N ARG A 139 23.71 -75.75 -12.86
CA ARG A 139 23.71 -74.76 -11.78
C ARG A 139 24.63 -73.52 -12.10
N GLN A 140 25.77 -73.85 -12.71
CA GLN A 140 26.72 -72.77 -13.11
C GLN A 140 26.04 -71.79 -14.08
N ARG A 141 25.27 -72.25 -15.07
CA ARG A 141 24.59 -71.33 -16.01
C ARG A 141 23.53 -70.51 -15.36
N ARG A 142 22.77 -71.07 -14.40
CA ARG A 142 21.80 -70.36 -13.60
C ARG A 142 22.48 -69.26 -12.77
N ASP A 143 23.62 -69.53 -12.10
CA ASP A 143 24.35 -68.59 -11.26
C ASP A 143 25.01 -67.47 -12.05
N GLU A 144 25.49 -67.77 -13.28
CA GLU A 144 26.00 -66.73 -14.20
C GLU A 144 24.87 -65.74 -14.59
N LEU A 145 23.67 -66.23 -14.96
CA LEU A 145 22.54 -65.38 -15.32
C LEU A 145 22.00 -64.58 -14.12
N ALA A 146 21.98 -65.18 -12.94
CA ALA A 146 21.60 -64.50 -11.70
C ALA A 146 22.58 -63.33 -11.39
N THR A 147 23.88 -63.58 -11.54
CA THR A 147 24.89 -62.54 -11.39
C THR A 147 24.72 -61.43 -12.43
N GLN A 148 24.47 -61.77 -13.70
CA GLN A 148 24.23 -60.80 -14.76
C GLN A 148 22.96 -59.98 -14.51
N ALA A 149 21.90 -60.57 -13.99
CA ALA A 149 20.69 -59.83 -13.59
C ALA A 149 20.96 -58.85 -12.48
N THR A 150 21.70 -59.26 -11.44
CA THR A 150 22.09 -58.38 -10.32
C THR A 150 22.95 -57.22 -10.83
N VAL A 151 23.93 -57.44 -11.69
CA VAL A 151 24.74 -56.38 -12.30
C VAL A 151 23.88 -55.42 -13.12
N GLY A 152 22.92 -55.98 -13.91
CA GLY A 152 21.96 -55.16 -14.66
C GLY A 152 21.08 -54.28 -13.79
N GLU A 153 20.61 -54.79 -12.63
CA GLU A 153 19.85 -54.02 -11.63
C GLU A 153 20.66 -52.84 -11.06
N GLN A 154 21.92 -53.10 -10.71
CA GLN A 154 22.80 -52.03 -10.18
C GLN A 154 23.10 -50.97 -11.25
N ASN A 155 23.32 -51.37 -12.50
CA ASN A 155 23.51 -50.45 -13.63
C ASN A 155 22.25 -49.58 -13.84
N LEU A 156 21.07 -50.18 -13.84
CA LEU A 156 19.81 -49.46 -13.96
C LEU A 156 19.64 -48.46 -12.81
N ALA A 157 19.92 -48.85 -11.57
CA ALA A 157 19.86 -47.97 -10.42
C ALA A 157 20.82 -46.77 -10.53
N ALA A 158 22.04 -47.00 -11.07
CA ALA A 158 23.00 -45.92 -11.31
C ALA A 158 22.50 -44.94 -12.37
N LEU A 159 21.93 -45.41 -13.48
CA LEU A 159 21.34 -44.56 -14.52
C LEU A 159 20.13 -43.76 -14.01
N GLN A 160 19.27 -44.38 -13.20
CA GLN A 160 18.17 -43.68 -12.53
C GLN A 160 18.64 -42.57 -11.56
N SER A 161 19.78 -42.81 -10.88
CA SER A 161 20.39 -41.78 -10.01
C SER A 161 20.94 -40.63 -10.85
N ASN A 162 21.48 -40.90 -12.04
CA ASN A 162 21.92 -39.86 -12.96
C ASN A 162 20.77 -38.94 -13.44
N ILE A 163 19.59 -39.54 -13.73
CA ILE A 163 18.39 -38.75 -14.07
C ILE A 163 18.01 -37.79 -12.91
N LYS A 164 18.05 -38.28 -11.67
CA LYS A 164 17.77 -37.41 -10.50
C LYS A 164 18.76 -36.26 -10.40
N LEU A 165 20.03 -36.47 -10.71
CA LEU A 165 21.04 -35.43 -10.74
C LEU A 165 20.73 -34.39 -11.81
N ILE A 166 20.38 -34.83 -13.03
CA ILE A 166 20.02 -33.90 -14.13
C ILE A 166 18.77 -33.10 -13.73
N SER A 167 17.74 -33.75 -13.16
CA SER A 167 16.53 -33.06 -12.68
C SER A 167 16.86 -31.98 -11.62
N ALA A 168 17.73 -32.27 -10.67
CA ALA A 168 18.17 -31.28 -9.69
C ALA A 168 18.92 -30.08 -10.34
N GLN A 169 19.69 -30.33 -11.40
CA GLN A 169 20.36 -29.29 -12.17
C GLN A 169 19.34 -28.43 -12.96
N GLU A 170 18.34 -29.07 -13.58
CA GLU A 170 17.24 -28.34 -14.25
C GLU A 170 16.51 -27.43 -13.27
N ASP A 171 16.18 -27.91 -12.08
CA ASP A 171 15.47 -27.13 -11.06
C ASP A 171 16.30 -25.95 -10.57
N ALA A 172 17.62 -26.11 -10.44
CA ALA A 172 18.52 -25.01 -10.09
C ALA A 172 18.57 -23.94 -11.20
N VAL A 173 18.58 -24.33 -12.48
CA VAL A 173 18.55 -23.39 -13.62
C VAL A 173 17.19 -22.67 -13.69
N LYS A 174 16.07 -23.38 -13.51
CA LYS A 174 14.73 -22.78 -13.44
C LYS A 174 14.62 -21.74 -12.34
N ALA A 175 15.12 -22.03 -11.14
CA ALA A 175 15.18 -21.08 -10.05
C ALA A 175 16.00 -19.83 -10.41
N GLY A 176 17.08 -19.99 -11.18
CA GLY A 176 17.86 -18.89 -11.73
C GLY A 176 17.06 -18.02 -12.72
N ILE A 177 16.27 -18.65 -13.60
CA ILE A 177 15.36 -17.96 -14.53
C ILE A 177 14.31 -17.17 -13.73
N ASP A 178 13.69 -17.78 -12.73
CA ASP A 178 12.69 -17.10 -11.88
C ASP A 178 13.26 -15.85 -11.21
N LEU A 179 14.49 -15.91 -10.70
CA LEU A 179 15.17 -14.74 -10.14
C LEU A 179 15.41 -13.64 -11.19
N THR A 180 15.77 -14.02 -12.41
CA THR A 180 15.94 -13.06 -13.50
C THR A 180 14.60 -12.44 -13.91
N ASP A 181 13.53 -13.22 -13.95
CA ASP A 181 12.17 -12.74 -14.24
C ASP A 181 11.65 -11.78 -13.17
N ILE A 182 11.97 -12.02 -11.90
CA ILE A 182 11.72 -11.06 -10.81
C ILE A 182 12.46 -9.74 -11.08
N ALA A 183 13.74 -9.79 -11.40
CA ALA A 183 14.53 -8.60 -11.68
C ALA A 183 14.00 -7.81 -12.91
N VAL A 184 13.53 -8.50 -13.95
CA VAL A 184 12.88 -7.88 -15.12
C VAL A 184 11.55 -7.23 -14.73
N ARG A 185 10.77 -7.85 -13.86
CA ARG A 185 9.53 -7.28 -13.34
C ARG A 185 9.81 -6.04 -12.48
N ASP A 186 10.81 -6.07 -11.64
CA ASP A 186 11.20 -4.98 -10.74
C ASP A 186 11.79 -3.77 -11.51
N ALA A 187 12.22 -3.98 -12.76
CA ALA A 187 12.60 -2.91 -13.67
C ALA A 187 11.38 -2.12 -14.23
N ARG A 188 10.15 -2.61 -14.03
CA ARG A 188 8.93 -1.91 -14.45
C ARG A 188 8.48 -0.97 -13.34
N ILE A 189 8.33 0.29 -13.69
CA ILE A 189 7.87 1.33 -12.78
C ILE A 189 6.35 1.37 -12.89
N VAL A 190 5.64 0.86 -11.86
CA VAL A 190 4.17 0.76 -11.86
C VAL A 190 3.59 1.52 -10.67
N SER A 191 2.42 2.14 -10.85
CA SER A 191 1.75 2.84 -9.76
C SER A 191 1.20 1.87 -8.71
N PRO A 192 1.50 2.05 -7.41
CA PRO A 192 0.92 1.25 -6.33
C PRO A 192 -0.50 1.70 -5.94
N ILE A 193 -0.94 2.90 -6.37
CA ILE A 193 -2.21 3.52 -6.00
C ILE A 193 -2.91 4.15 -7.21
N ASP A 194 -4.20 4.42 -7.06
CA ASP A 194 -4.93 5.40 -7.86
C ASP A 194 -4.64 6.79 -7.31
N GLY A 195 -4.29 7.75 -8.17
CA GLY A 195 -3.92 9.09 -7.73
C GLY A 195 -3.37 9.97 -8.83
N ILE A 196 -2.54 10.92 -8.44
CA ILE A 196 -1.83 11.82 -9.36
C ILE A 196 -0.33 11.82 -9.06
N VAL A 197 0.47 12.18 -10.06
CA VAL A 197 1.91 12.47 -9.90
C VAL A 197 2.05 13.87 -9.31
N LEU A 198 2.62 13.97 -8.11
CA LEU A 198 2.93 15.26 -7.48
C LEU A 198 4.25 15.82 -8.00
N ASP A 199 5.32 15.00 -7.89
CA ASP A 199 6.66 15.38 -8.31
C ASP A 199 7.33 14.26 -9.11
N LYS A 200 8.21 14.67 -10.04
CA LYS A 200 9.03 13.80 -10.86
C LYS A 200 10.50 14.09 -10.62
N PHE A 201 11.16 13.20 -9.84
CA PHE A 201 12.55 13.40 -9.41
C PHE A 201 13.60 13.00 -10.46
N HIS A 202 13.24 12.06 -11.37
CA HIS A 202 14.16 11.56 -12.40
C HIS A 202 13.51 11.52 -13.77
N TYR A 203 14.35 11.57 -14.81
CA TYR A 203 13.93 11.66 -16.19
C TYR A 203 14.47 10.50 -17.03
N GLN A 204 13.87 10.32 -18.20
CA GLN A 204 14.34 9.36 -19.19
C GLN A 204 15.79 9.63 -19.55
N GLY A 205 16.60 8.58 -19.62
CA GLY A 205 18.04 8.63 -19.90
C GLY A 205 18.93 8.76 -18.66
N GLU A 206 18.36 8.99 -17.48
CA GLU A 206 19.12 9.04 -16.23
C GLU A 206 19.36 7.63 -15.66
N LEU A 207 20.43 7.50 -14.87
CA LEU A 207 20.76 6.27 -14.17
C LEU A 207 19.98 6.23 -12.84
N ALA A 208 19.21 5.17 -12.63
CA ALA A 208 18.57 4.87 -11.36
C ALA A 208 19.26 3.69 -10.68
N ALA A 209 19.44 3.80 -9.36
CA ALA A 209 19.85 2.69 -8.50
C ALA A 209 18.66 2.24 -7.63
N THR A 210 18.69 1.01 -7.16
CA THR A 210 17.67 0.50 -6.22
C THR A 210 17.52 1.44 -5.01
N GLY A 211 16.31 1.88 -4.72
CA GLY A 211 16.00 2.84 -3.67
C GLY A 211 16.00 4.32 -4.13
N THR A 212 16.45 4.63 -5.35
CA THR A 212 16.38 5.99 -5.89
C THR A 212 14.92 6.43 -6.04
N PRO A 213 14.48 7.57 -5.45
CA PRO A 213 13.13 8.09 -5.63
C PRO A 213 12.93 8.55 -7.08
N LEU A 214 11.88 8.07 -7.73
CA LEU A 214 11.58 8.38 -9.14
C LEU A 214 10.41 9.35 -9.26
N LEU A 215 9.33 9.07 -8.56
CA LEU A 215 8.07 9.81 -8.60
C LEU A 215 7.50 9.95 -7.19
N GLU A 216 6.78 11.03 -6.97
CA GLU A 216 5.92 11.20 -5.79
C GLU A 216 4.46 11.15 -6.24
N LEU A 217 3.69 10.26 -5.64
CA LEU A 217 2.29 10.00 -5.98
C LEU A 217 1.41 10.28 -4.78
N ALA A 218 0.20 10.80 -5.01
CA ALA A 218 -0.77 10.97 -3.95
C ALA A 218 -2.20 10.70 -4.44
N ASN A 219 -3.02 10.19 -3.53
CA ASN A 219 -4.46 10.11 -3.75
C ASN A 219 -5.12 11.39 -3.25
N LEU A 220 -5.68 12.19 -4.15
CA LEU A 220 -6.36 13.44 -3.82
C LEU A 220 -7.86 13.30 -3.50
N GLU A 221 -8.41 12.09 -3.55
CA GLU A 221 -9.80 11.85 -3.16
C GLU A 221 -10.00 11.98 -1.65
N ASP A 222 -8.93 11.73 -0.87
CA ASP A 222 -8.89 11.86 0.58
C ASP A 222 -7.74 12.78 0.99
N LEU A 223 -8.07 13.99 1.44
CA LEU A 223 -7.09 14.91 1.99
C LEU A 223 -7.12 14.90 3.52
N THR A 224 -6.04 15.35 4.11
CA THR A 224 -5.92 15.51 5.56
C THR A 224 -5.71 16.97 5.89
N VAL A 225 -6.40 17.49 6.90
CA VAL A 225 -6.06 18.78 7.49
C VAL A 225 -5.48 18.53 8.87
N GLU A 226 -4.31 19.08 9.13
CA GLU A 226 -3.68 19.05 10.44
C GLU A 226 -3.91 20.39 11.15
N ILE A 227 -4.47 20.32 12.35
CA ILE A 227 -4.72 21.46 13.22
C ILE A 227 -4.01 21.27 14.55
N TYR A 228 -3.74 22.38 15.23
CA TYR A 228 -3.08 22.38 16.52
C TYR A 228 -4.05 22.84 17.60
N VAL A 229 -4.32 21.98 18.57
CA VAL A 229 -5.33 22.16 19.61
C VAL A 229 -4.66 22.34 20.97
N PRO A 230 -5.02 23.38 21.76
CA PRO A 230 -4.55 23.54 23.12
C PRO A 230 -4.99 22.40 24.04
N LEU A 231 -4.18 22.09 25.06
CA LEU A 231 -4.48 21.03 26.05
C LEU A 231 -5.88 21.18 26.67
N ALA A 232 -6.33 22.41 26.91
CA ALA A 232 -7.64 22.67 27.51
C ALA A 232 -8.83 22.18 26.67
N ALA A 233 -8.68 22.14 25.34
CA ALA A 233 -9.72 21.67 24.41
C ALA A 233 -9.55 20.21 24.02
N LEU A 234 -8.37 19.63 24.20
CA LEU A 234 -8.04 18.26 23.80
C LEU A 234 -8.96 17.20 24.42
N GLY A 235 -9.33 17.39 25.69
CA GLY A 235 -10.18 16.42 26.42
C GLY A 235 -11.60 16.25 25.84
N SER A 236 -12.07 17.18 25.02
CA SER A 236 -13.38 17.12 24.35
C SER A 236 -13.32 16.42 22.99
N ILE A 237 -12.12 16.25 22.39
CA ILE A 237 -11.94 15.72 21.03
C ILE A 237 -11.68 14.22 21.07
N LYS A 238 -12.40 13.46 20.22
CA LYS A 238 -12.28 12.00 20.14
C LYS A 238 -11.97 11.57 18.70
N ILE A 239 -11.17 10.51 18.57
CA ILE A 239 -10.99 9.83 17.30
C ILE A 239 -12.34 9.34 16.79
N GLY A 240 -12.63 9.59 15.50
CA GLY A 240 -13.91 9.28 14.86
C GLY A 240 -14.93 10.41 14.92
N GLU A 241 -14.68 11.48 15.67
CA GLU A 241 -15.56 12.66 15.76
C GLU A 241 -15.66 13.39 14.42
N SER A 242 -16.83 13.95 14.14
CA SER A 242 -17.11 14.70 12.91
C SER A 242 -16.64 16.13 13.07
N ALA A 243 -15.94 16.63 12.06
CA ALA A 243 -15.46 18.01 11.97
C ALA A 243 -16.08 18.72 10.77
N SER A 244 -16.38 20.01 10.92
CA SER A 244 -16.79 20.87 9.82
C SER A 244 -15.60 21.65 9.31
N VAL A 245 -15.24 21.44 8.04
CA VAL A 245 -14.07 22.07 7.40
C VAL A 245 -14.53 23.08 6.37
N SER A 246 -14.07 24.31 6.47
CA SER A 246 -14.26 25.38 5.49
C SER A 246 -12.91 25.83 4.92
N VAL A 247 -12.91 26.13 3.64
CA VAL A 247 -11.71 26.58 2.91
C VAL A 247 -12.01 27.91 2.27
N ASP A 248 -11.08 28.84 2.35
CA ASP A 248 -11.25 30.17 1.78
C ASP A 248 -11.47 30.11 0.27
N GLY A 249 -12.43 30.89 -0.23
CA GLY A 249 -12.81 30.90 -1.64
C GLY A 249 -13.78 29.79 -2.07
N VAL A 250 -14.14 28.85 -1.17
CA VAL A 250 -15.11 27.76 -1.44
C VAL A 250 -16.32 27.96 -0.53
N ALA A 251 -17.48 28.26 -1.11
CA ALA A 251 -18.71 28.52 -0.34
C ALA A 251 -19.26 27.26 0.38
N ARG A 252 -18.88 26.05 -0.06
CA ARG A 252 -19.27 24.75 0.49
C ARG A 252 -18.44 24.42 1.73
N ARG A 253 -19.08 23.88 2.76
CA ARG A 253 -18.42 23.22 3.88
C ARG A 253 -18.25 21.75 3.61
N PHE A 254 -17.13 21.20 4.03
CA PHE A 254 -16.80 19.79 3.92
C PHE A 254 -16.96 19.11 5.29
N SER A 255 -17.42 17.87 5.28
CA SER A 255 -17.47 17.05 6.50
C SER A 255 -16.20 16.24 6.58
N GLY A 256 -15.41 16.49 7.61
CA GLY A 256 -14.22 15.70 7.94
C GLY A 256 -14.46 14.78 9.13
N ARG A 257 -13.50 13.91 9.40
CA ARG A 257 -13.49 13.02 10.58
C ARG A 257 -12.09 13.00 11.20
N VAL A 258 -12.04 13.15 12.52
CA VAL A 258 -10.80 13.03 13.29
C VAL A 258 -10.24 11.62 13.15
N THR A 259 -9.03 11.49 12.61
CA THR A 259 -8.36 10.19 12.39
C THR A 259 -7.20 9.95 13.33
N TRP A 260 -6.58 11.01 13.83
CA TRP A 260 -5.41 10.90 14.67
C TRP A 260 -5.29 12.10 15.61
N ILE A 261 -4.80 11.86 16.81
CA ILE A 261 -4.48 12.87 17.83
C ILE A 261 -3.07 12.57 18.33
N SER A 262 -2.19 13.55 18.33
CA SER A 262 -0.82 13.40 18.83
C SER A 262 -0.81 13.00 20.30
N SER A 263 0.06 12.07 20.66
CA SER A 263 0.35 11.72 22.05
C SER A 263 1.39 12.65 22.70
N GLU A 264 2.09 13.43 21.88
CA GLU A 264 3.14 14.36 22.31
C GLU A 264 2.71 15.81 22.09
N ALA A 265 3.03 16.66 23.05
CA ALA A 265 2.80 18.09 22.93
C ALA A 265 3.89 18.73 22.06
N GLU A 266 3.48 19.62 21.19
CA GLU A 266 4.36 20.45 20.38
C GLU A 266 4.31 21.91 20.83
N PHE A 267 5.40 22.63 20.60
CA PHE A 267 5.39 24.09 20.76
C PHE A 267 4.77 24.71 19.50
N THR A 268 3.87 25.67 19.66
CA THR A 268 3.27 26.39 18.51
C THR A 268 4.33 26.81 17.51
N PRO A 269 4.20 26.45 16.22
CA PRO A 269 5.12 26.89 15.18
C PRO A 269 5.13 28.41 15.15
N LYS A 270 6.33 29.02 15.22
CA LYS A 270 6.54 30.50 15.27
C LYS A 270 6.20 31.12 13.91
N THR A 271 4.94 31.22 13.54
CA THR A 271 4.53 31.92 12.31
C THR A 271 3.70 33.18 12.58
N ILE A 272 3.50 33.54 13.83
CA ILE A 272 2.75 34.78 14.19
C ILE A 272 3.61 35.65 15.11
N LEU A 273 4.12 36.76 14.58
CA LEU A 273 4.82 37.85 15.27
C LEU A 273 3.80 38.74 16.01
N THR A 274 3.38 38.35 17.19
CA THR A 274 2.73 39.25 18.16
C THR A 274 3.36 39.04 19.52
N GLN A 275 3.59 40.18 20.25
CA GLN A 275 4.38 40.27 21.47
C GLN A 275 3.78 39.56 22.70
N GLU A 276 2.69 38.82 22.57
CA GLU A 276 2.01 38.15 23.69
C GLU A 276 1.92 36.62 23.56
N THR A 277 2.72 35.99 22.69
CA THR A 277 2.72 34.51 22.56
C THR A 277 3.46 33.88 23.75
N GLN A 278 2.76 33.67 24.85
CA GLN A 278 3.10 32.58 25.78
C GLN A 278 3.20 31.27 24.98
N THR A 279 4.32 30.60 25.11
CA THR A 279 4.54 29.24 24.54
C THR A 279 3.46 28.29 25.07
N THR A 280 2.36 28.19 24.36
CA THR A 280 1.27 27.27 24.72
C THR A 280 1.57 25.91 24.09
N LEU A 281 1.57 24.86 24.90
CA LEU A 281 1.66 23.49 24.42
C LEU A 281 0.38 23.17 23.64
N VAL A 282 0.56 22.67 22.43
CA VAL A 282 -0.51 22.27 21.53
C VAL A 282 -0.33 20.82 21.11
N TYR A 283 -1.40 20.18 20.69
CA TYR A 283 -1.40 18.81 20.19
C TYR A 283 -1.88 18.80 18.75
N GLY A 284 -1.16 18.12 17.89
CA GLY A 284 -1.56 17.87 16.50
C GLY A 284 -2.81 16.97 16.44
N VAL A 285 -3.79 17.40 15.64
CA VAL A 285 -5.00 16.60 15.35
C VAL A 285 -5.17 16.54 13.85
N LYS A 286 -5.22 15.32 13.29
CA LYS A 286 -5.44 15.09 11.86
C LYS A 286 -6.89 14.75 11.58
N ILE A 287 -7.47 15.45 10.63
CA ILE A 287 -8.83 15.30 10.17
C ILE A 287 -8.81 14.90 8.70
N ARG A 288 -9.37 13.73 8.37
CA ARG A 288 -9.54 13.28 7.00
C ARG A 288 -10.78 13.93 6.39
N VAL A 289 -10.63 14.46 5.19
CA VAL A 289 -11.66 15.19 4.45
C VAL A 289 -11.81 14.57 3.07
N PRO A 290 -12.93 13.91 2.76
CA PRO A 290 -13.20 13.39 1.43
C PRO A 290 -13.30 14.51 0.39
N ASN A 291 -12.69 14.30 -0.77
CA ASN A 291 -12.60 15.27 -1.88
C ASN A 291 -12.95 14.64 -3.24
N PRO A 292 -14.11 14.00 -3.39
CA PRO A 292 -14.47 13.28 -4.62
C PRO A 292 -14.56 14.19 -5.83
N ASP A 293 -14.87 15.48 -5.62
CA ASP A 293 -15.00 16.47 -6.69
C ASP A 293 -13.66 17.12 -7.09
N GLY A 294 -12.55 16.79 -6.39
CA GLY A 294 -11.22 17.36 -6.63
C GLY A 294 -11.10 18.88 -6.40
N ILE A 295 -12.04 19.49 -5.64
CA ILE A 295 -12.09 20.93 -5.38
C ILE A 295 -10.98 21.34 -4.44
N LEU A 296 -10.74 20.54 -3.38
CA LEU A 296 -9.69 20.80 -2.41
C LEU A 296 -8.32 20.50 -3.04
N LYS A 297 -7.34 21.37 -2.75
CA LYS A 297 -5.95 21.22 -3.20
C LYS A 297 -5.01 21.21 -2.02
N ILE A 298 -3.88 20.55 -2.19
CA ILE A 298 -2.77 20.57 -1.22
C ILE A 298 -2.34 22.01 -1.00
N GLY A 299 -2.05 22.36 0.25
CA GLY A 299 -1.60 23.69 0.64
C GLY A 299 -2.72 24.71 0.89
N MET A 300 -3.98 24.41 0.57
CA MET A 300 -5.10 25.31 0.87
C MET A 300 -5.25 25.49 2.39
N PRO A 301 -5.35 26.75 2.87
CA PRO A 301 -5.68 27.03 4.26
C PRO A 301 -7.13 26.60 4.54
N ALA A 302 -7.33 25.95 5.67
CA ALA A 302 -8.63 25.44 6.09
C ALA A 302 -8.95 25.85 7.54
N GLU A 303 -10.19 26.24 7.78
CA GLU A 303 -10.74 26.44 9.13
C GLU A 303 -11.55 25.20 9.51
N VAL A 304 -11.21 24.61 10.65
CA VAL A 304 -11.85 23.40 11.18
C VAL A 304 -12.62 23.75 12.45
N ARG A 305 -13.85 23.30 12.54
CA ARG A 305 -14.70 23.38 13.73
C ARG A 305 -15.04 21.95 14.20
N LEU A 306 -14.69 21.70 15.42
CA LEU A 306 -14.97 20.46 16.18
C LEU A 306 -16.13 20.67 17.14
#